data_9fd935a894e6f063f52deca848c9991b
#
_entry.id   9fd935a894e6f063f52deca848c9991b
#
_cell.length_a   1.000
_cell.length_b   1.000
_cell.length_c   1.000
_cell.angle_alpha   90.00
_cell.angle_beta   90.00
_cell.angle_gamma   90.00
#
_symmetry.space_group_name_H-M   'P 1'
#
loop_
_entity.id
_entity.type
_entity.pdbx_description
1 polymer ?
#
loop_
_entity_poly.entity_id
_entity_poly.type
_entity_poly.pdbx_seq_one_letter_code
_entity_poly.pdbx_strand_id
1 'polypeptide(L)'
;YIELIELVAENQVNCPIVVHGYSDIIPSDKGFEILGFKITGPWVKPTLDNKGVPEEQQADVINYIMDLFNQMLLKLSQQYPNFHFIDLRLEKLTKRDWANEIHPTSRGFKKLAKHYEDKLKQLIPSGFLSAASVFKH
;
A
#
# COMPACT_ATOMS: atom_id res chain seq x y z
N TYR A 1 -9.83 -11.06 3.03
CA TYR A 1 -10.47 -9.74 3.11
C TYR A 1 -11.95 -9.84 3.44
N ILE A 2 -12.72 -10.67 2.75
CA ILE A 2 -14.18 -10.78 2.99
C ILE A 2 -14.47 -11.09 4.45
N GLU A 3 -13.88 -12.14 5.01
CA GLU A 3 -14.04 -12.53 6.42
C GLU A 3 -13.72 -11.36 7.39
N LEU A 4 -12.66 -10.59 7.11
CA LEU A 4 -12.31 -9.41 7.92
C LEU A 4 -13.38 -8.31 7.83
N ILE A 5 -13.88 -8.04 6.62
CA ILE A 5 -14.91 -7.02 6.39
C ILE A 5 -16.20 -7.38 7.13
N GLU A 6 -16.62 -8.66 7.03
CA GLU A 6 -17.81 -9.18 7.69
C GLU A 6 -17.64 -9.16 9.22
N LEU A 7 -16.50 -9.61 9.73
CA LEU A 7 -16.19 -9.58 11.17
C LEU A 7 -16.24 -8.15 11.74
N VAL A 8 -15.70 -7.16 11.01
CA VAL A 8 -15.77 -5.76 11.45
C VAL A 8 -17.20 -5.25 11.40
N ALA A 9 -17.97 -5.55 10.35
CA ALA A 9 -19.34 -5.12 10.22
C ALA A 9 -20.25 -5.70 11.32
N GLU A 10 -20.02 -6.94 11.73
CA GLU A 10 -20.75 -7.60 12.81
C GLU A 10 -20.46 -6.99 14.20
N ASN A 11 -19.21 -6.60 14.45
CA ASN A 11 -18.77 -6.18 15.78
C ASN A 11 -18.72 -4.66 15.96
N GLN A 12 -18.58 -3.92 14.87
CA GLN A 12 -18.42 -2.46 14.87
C GLN A 12 -19.23 -1.82 13.72
N VAL A 13 -20.49 -1.62 13.94
CA VAL A 13 -21.39 -0.97 12.98
C VAL A 13 -20.85 0.42 12.62
N ASN A 14 -20.68 0.70 11.33
CA ASN A 14 -20.13 1.93 10.76
C ASN A 14 -18.61 2.16 10.98
N CYS A 15 -17.84 1.15 11.37
CA CYS A 15 -16.38 1.28 11.38
C CYS A 15 -15.84 1.23 9.94
N PRO A 16 -15.21 2.29 9.42
CA PRO A 16 -14.59 2.26 8.11
C PRO A 16 -13.30 1.44 8.12
N ILE A 17 -13.15 0.55 7.16
CA ILE A 17 -11.92 -0.18 6.88
C ILE A 17 -11.22 0.54 5.74
N VAL A 18 -10.06 1.12 6.00
CA VAL A 18 -9.26 1.81 4.97
C VAL A 18 -8.07 0.95 4.61
N VAL A 19 -7.97 0.60 3.35
CA VAL A 19 -6.86 -0.19 2.81
C VAL A 19 -6.22 0.50 1.63
N HIS A 20 -4.97 0.18 1.39
CA HIS A 20 -4.29 0.58 0.16
C HIS A 20 -3.82 -0.64 -0.62
N GLY A 21 -3.66 -0.47 -1.90
CA GLY A 21 -2.91 -1.38 -2.74
C GLY A 21 -1.43 -1.01 -2.80
N TYR A 22 -0.77 -1.48 -3.82
CA TYR A 22 0.62 -1.15 -4.10
C TYR A 22 0.71 -0.22 -5.31
N SER A 23 1.67 0.71 -5.25
CA SER A 23 2.20 1.41 -6.42
C SER A 23 3.13 0.49 -7.20
N ASP A 24 3.73 0.98 -8.27
CA ASP A 24 4.64 0.19 -9.10
C ASP A 24 5.82 -0.34 -8.29
N ILE A 25 5.96 -1.65 -8.24
CA ILE A 25 7.08 -2.34 -7.59
C ILE A 25 8.23 -2.42 -8.56
N ILE A 26 9.45 -2.17 -8.08
CA ILE A 26 10.67 -2.26 -8.88
C ILE A 26 11.50 -3.43 -8.37
N PRO A 27 11.52 -4.60 -9.04
CA PRO A 27 12.38 -5.70 -8.67
C PRO A 27 13.84 -5.25 -8.56
N SER A 28 14.52 -5.61 -7.50
CA SER A 28 15.91 -5.23 -7.28
C SER A 28 16.60 -6.16 -6.29
N ASP A 29 17.94 -6.13 -6.25
CA ASP A 29 18.72 -6.88 -5.26
C ASP A 29 18.79 -6.17 -3.89
N LYS A 30 18.04 -5.06 -3.71
CA LYS A 30 18.02 -4.29 -2.46
C LYS A 30 17.10 -4.93 -1.43
N GLY A 31 17.69 -5.48 -0.38
CA GLY A 31 16.98 -5.86 0.84
C GLY A 31 16.85 -4.71 1.83
N PHE A 32 16.38 -5.03 3.01
CA PHE A 32 16.37 -4.11 4.15
C PHE A 32 17.65 -4.29 4.97
N GLU A 33 18.38 -3.20 5.17
CA GLU A 33 19.66 -3.19 5.88
C GLU A 33 19.58 -2.27 7.10
N ILE A 34 20.16 -2.72 8.22
CA ILE A 34 20.39 -1.90 9.41
C ILE A 34 21.88 -1.97 9.74
N LEU A 35 22.53 -0.81 9.87
CA LEU A 35 23.97 -0.70 10.20
C LEU A 35 24.88 -1.52 9.26
N GLY A 36 24.51 -1.62 7.98
CA GLY A 36 25.28 -2.40 6.99
C GLY A 36 25.01 -3.91 7.00
N PHE A 37 24.14 -4.39 7.90
CA PHE A 37 23.72 -5.79 7.93
C PHE A 37 22.40 -5.97 7.20
N LYS A 38 22.38 -6.89 6.23
CA LYS A 38 21.17 -7.27 5.51
C LYS A 38 20.26 -8.08 6.43
N ILE A 39 19.15 -7.47 6.85
CA ILE A 39 18.22 -8.08 7.82
C ILE A 39 17.22 -8.97 7.09
N THR A 40 16.69 -8.51 5.94
CA THR A 40 15.65 -9.25 5.19
C THR A 40 15.52 -8.74 3.75
N GLY A 41 14.96 -9.59 2.88
CA GLY A 41 14.81 -9.32 1.46
C GLY A 41 16.14 -9.38 0.67
N PRO A 42 16.14 -9.11 -0.62
CA PRO A 42 14.96 -8.82 -1.44
C PRO A 42 13.98 -10.01 -1.48
N TRP A 43 12.72 -9.74 -1.79
CA TRP A 43 11.67 -10.78 -1.79
C TRP A 43 11.15 -11.07 -3.20
N VAL A 44 11.02 -10.02 -4.01
CA VAL A 44 10.40 -10.09 -5.35
C VAL A 44 11.38 -10.66 -6.36
N LYS A 45 12.53 -10.00 -6.55
CA LYS A 45 13.51 -10.42 -7.55
C LYS A 45 13.98 -11.87 -7.39
N PRO A 46 14.41 -12.36 -6.21
CA PRO A 46 14.83 -13.75 -6.07
C PRO A 46 13.71 -14.76 -6.36
N THR A 47 12.46 -14.40 -6.07
CA THR A 47 11.33 -15.25 -6.39
C THR A 47 11.11 -15.36 -7.90
N LEU A 48 11.22 -14.23 -8.62
CA LEU A 48 11.11 -14.20 -10.07
C LEU A 48 12.28 -14.95 -10.75
N ASP A 49 13.50 -14.75 -10.25
CA ASP A 49 14.69 -15.47 -10.71
C ASP A 49 14.52 -16.99 -10.56
N ASN A 50 14.08 -17.45 -9.39
CA ASN A 50 13.81 -18.86 -9.12
C ASN A 50 12.69 -19.45 -9.98
N LYS A 51 11.77 -18.62 -10.48
CA LYS A 51 10.73 -19.01 -11.44
C LYS A 51 11.18 -18.92 -12.90
N GLY A 52 12.42 -18.53 -13.14
CA GLY A 52 12.99 -18.40 -14.49
C GLY A 52 12.41 -17.23 -15.28
N VAL A 53 11.91 -16.20 -14.62
CA VAL A 53 11.41 -15.00 -15.29
C VAL A 53 12.60 -14.15 -15.74
N PRO A 54 12.76 -13.90 -17.06
CA PRO A 54 13.84 -13.06 -17.57
C PRO A 54 13.84 -11.66 -16.93
N GLU A 55 15.01 -11.12 -16.65
CA GLU A 55 15.16 -9.85 -15.91
C GLU A 55 14.39 -8.70 -16.56
N GLU A 56 14.40 -8.63 -17.89
CA GLU A 56 13.69 -7.63 -18.67
C GLU A 56 12.16 -7.73 -18.57
N GLN A 57 11.62 -8.87 -18.13
CA GLN A 57 10.17 -9.10 -17.96
C GLN A 57 9.72 -9.01 -16.51
N GLN A 58 10.63 -9.00 -15.55
CA GLN A 58 10.30 -9.07 -14.12
C GLN A 58 9.42 -7.91 -13.66
N ALA A 59 9.70 -6.70 -14.13
CA ALA A 59 8.91 -5.53 -13.78
C ALA A 59 7.47 -5.65 -14.31
N ASP A 60 7.29 -6.11 -15.54
CA ASP A 60 5.97 -6.27 -16.16
C ASP A 60 5.15 -7.35 -15.44
N VAL A 61 5.79 -8.48 -15.12
CA VAL A 61 5.14 -9.59 -14.41
C VAL A 61 4.65 -9.14 -13.02
N ILE A 62 5.51 -8.49 -12.24
CA ILE A 62 5.11 -8.06 -10.89
C ILE A 62 4.05 -6.95 -10.94
N ASN A 63 4.16 -6.01 -11.86
CA ASN A 63 3.18 -4.94 -12.00
C ASN A 63 1.82 -5.48 -12.45
N TYR A 64 1.79 -6.48 -13.31
CA TYR A 64 0.55 -7.18 -13.66
C TYR A 64 -0.11 -7.85 -12.44
N ILE A 65 0.68 -8.52 -11.59
CA ILE A 65 0.18 -9.12 -10.35
C ILE A 65 -0.37 -8.03 -9.41
N MET A 66 0.32 -6.91 -9.28
CA MET A 66 -0.14 -5.79 -8.46
C MET A 66 -1.40 -5.14 -9.03
N ASP A 67 -1.55 -5.08 -10.34
CA ASP A 67 -2.77 -4.60 -10.98
C ASP A 67 -3.97 -5.50 -10.67
N LEU A 68 -3.80 -6.82 -10.72
CA LEU A 68 -4.85 -7.76 -10.32
C LEU A 68 -5.24 -7.61 -8.84
N PHE A 69 -4.25 -7.42 -7.97
CA PHE A 69 -4.48 -7.18 -6.56
C PHE A 69 -5.23 -5.86 -6.31
N ASN A 70 -4.81 -4.78 -6.96
CA ASN A 70 -5.48 -3.48 -6.86
C ASN A 70 -6.93 -3.54 -7.41
N GLN A 71 -7.16 -4.27 -8.51
CA GLN A 71 -8.50 -4.49 -9.05
C GLN A 71 -9.39 -5.28 -8.10
N MET A 72 -8.85 -6.28 -7.40
CA MET A 72 -9.58 -7.02 -6.37
C MET A 72 -10.00 -6.07 -5.23
N LEU A 73 -9.10 -5.24 -4.71
CA LEU A 73 -9.41 -4.28 -3.65
C LEU A 73 -10.47 -3.25 -4.10
N LEU A 74 -10.36 -2.77 -5.33
CA LEU A 74 -11.36 -1.88 -5.93
C LEU A 74 -12.74 -2.53 -5.99
N LYS A 75 -12.84 -3.78 -6.43
CA LYS A 75 -14.10 -4.53 -6.46
C LYS A 75 -14.69 -4.69 -5.06
N LEU A 76 -13.87 -5.01 -4.06
CA LEU A 76 -14.33 -5.08 -2.67
C LEU A 76 -14.88 -3.75 -2.18
N SER A 77 -14.22 -2.63 -2.52
CA SER A 77 -14.70 -1.31 -2.12
C SER A 77 -16.01 -0.89 -2.80
N GLN A 78 -16.34 -1.50 -3.93
CA GLN A 78 -17.64 -1.30 -4.61
C GLN A 78 -18.75 -2.18 -4.01
N GLN A 79 -18.39 -3.34 -3.44
CA GLN A 79 -19.34 -4.29 -2.87
C GLN A 79 -19.65 -4.00 -1.40
N TYR A 80 -18.69 -3.49 -0.65
CA TYR A 80 -18.79 -3.27 0.81
C TYR A 80 -18.66 -1.80 1.16
N PRO A 81 -19.76 -1.14 1.58
CA PRO A 81 -19.77 0.32 1.85
C PRO A 81 -18.80 0.79 2.92
N ASN A 82 -18.44 -0.09 3.89
CA ASN A 82 -17.49 0.19 4.95
C ASN A 82 -16.02 -0.08 4.54
N PHE A 83 -15.76 -0.59 3.34
CA PHE A 83 -14.41 -0.91 2.86
C PHE A 83 -13.97 0.13 1.84
N HIS A 84 -12.91 0.87 2.14
CA HIS A 84 -12.43 1.99 1.37
C HIS A 84 -11.03 1.72 0.83
N PHE A 85 -10.91 1.64 -0.47
CA PHE A 85 -9.65 1.42 -1.17
C PHE A 85 -8.98 2.75 -1.53
N ILE A 86 -7.67 2.84 -1.31
CA ILE A 86 -6.80 3.92 -1.76
C ILE A 86 -5.89 3.37 -2.86
N ASP A 87 -6.05 3.87 -4.07
CA ASP A 87 -5.19 3.51 -5.19
C ASP A 87 -3.90 4.32 -5.17
N LEU A 88 -2.82 3.72 -4.68
CA LEU A 88 -1.51 4.37 -4.59
C LEU A 88 -0.80 4.53 -5.94
N ARG A 89 -1.30 3.91 -7.03
CA ARG A 89 -0.75 4.09 -8.39
C ARG A 89 -1.01 5.47 -8.95
N LEU A 90 -1.94 6.23 -8.33
CA LEU A 90 -2.18 7.64 -8.64
C LEU A 90 -0.98 8.52 -8.30
N GLU A 91 -0.12 8.08 -7.38
CA GLU A 91 1.13 8.76 -7.04
C GLU A 91 2.30 8.12 -7.79
N LYS A 92 2.93 8.90 -8.68
CA LYS A 92 4.09 8.43 -9.42
C LYS A 92 5.35 8.52 -8.56
N LEU A 93 5.73 7.39 -7.97
CA LEU A 93 6.98 7.25 -7.25
C LEU A 93 8.15 7.05 -8.23
N THR A 94 9.28 7.67 -7.92
CA THR A 94 10.54 7.51 -8.67
C THR A 94 11.46 6.55 -7.93
N LYS A 95 12.54 6.07 -8.57
CA LYS A 95 13.56 5.22 -7.92
C LYS A 95 14.11 5.80 -6.60
N ARG A 96 14.12 7.13 -6.45
CA ARG A 96 14.57 7.80 -5.21
C ARG A 96 13.55 7.74 -4.07
N ASP A 97 12.32 7.40 -4.38
CA ASP A 97 11.24 7.29 -3.42
C ASP A 97 11.15 5.86 -2.83
N TRP A 98 11.94 4.90 -3.35
CA TRP A 98 12.01 3.51 -2.89
C TRP A 98 13.27 3.23 -2.08
N ALA A 99 13.09 2.68 -0.89
CA ALA A 99 14.19 2.19 -0.03
C ALA A 99 14.64 0.79 -0.50
N ASN A 100 13.69 -0.06 -0.86
CA ASN A 100 13.91 -1.37 -1.46
C ASN A 100 12.76 -1.67 -2.45
N GLU A 101 12.55 -2.94 -2.83
CA GLU A 101 11.57 -3.34 -3.83
C GLU A 101 10.13 -2.93 -3.51
N ILE A 102 9.74 -2.97 -2.23
CA ILE A 102 8.35 -2.83 -1.77
C ILE A 102 8.15 -1.74 -0.70
N HIS A 103 9.22 -1.20 -0.14
CA HIS A 103 9.12 -0.16 0.90
C HIS A 103 9.58 1.19 0.37
N PRO A 104 8.72 2.19 0.40
CA PRO A 104 9.13 3.58 0.12
C PRO A 104 10.12 4.11 1.15
N THR A 105 10.92 5.10 0.74
CA THR A 105 11.68 5.94 1.67
C THR A 105 10.74 6.84 2.47
N SER A 106 11.24 7.54 3.50
CA SER A 106 10.46 8.56 4.21
C SER A 106 9.87 9.61 3.25
N ARG A 107 10.60 9.96 2.18
CA ARG A 107 10.10 10.85 1.13
C ARG A 107 8.95 10.23 0.34
N GLY A 108 9.07 8.96 -0.03
CA GLY A 108 8.01 8.21 -0.71
C GLY A 108 6.77 8.09 0.16
N PHE A 109 6.93 7.71 1.42
CA PHE A 109 5.83 7.66 2.38
C PHE A 109 5.12 9.01 2.56
N LYS A 110 5.87 10.11 2.60
CA LYS A 110 5.27 11.46 2.70
C LYS A 110 4.36 11.79 1.52
N LYS A 111 4.71 11.34 0.31
CA LYS A 111 3.85 11.51 -0.87
C LYS A 111 2.58 10.66 -0.75
N LEU A 112 2.72 9.39 -0.37
CA LEU A 112 1.61 8.47 -0.23
C LEU A 112 0.65 8.86 0.91
N ALA A 113 1.18 9.40 2.02
CA ALA A 113 0.41 9.83 3.18
C ALA A 113 -0.68 10.85 2.84
N LYS A 114 -0.47 11.67 1.80
CA LYS A 114 -1.48 12.62 1.33
C LYS A 114 -2.77 11.93 0.87
N HIS A 115 -2.65 10.81 0.17
CA HIS A 115 -3.83 10.05 -0.28
C HIS A 115 -4.63 9.50 0.91
N TYR A 116 -3.94 9.10 1.98
CA TYR A 116 -4.59 8.69 3.24
C TYR A 116 -5.27 9.87 3.92
N GLU A 117 -4.58 11.00 4.03
CA GLU A 117 -5.14 12.21 4.63
C GLU A 117 -6.43 12.62 3.91
N ASP A 118 -6.40 12.66 2.58
CA ASP A 118 -7.56 13.03 1.77
C ASP A 118 -8.72 12.02 1.94
N LYS A 119 -8.42 10.72 2.00
CA LYS A 119 -9.44 9.70 2.27
C LYS A 119 -10.03 9.81 3.67
N LEU A 120 -9.19 9.99 4.68
CA LEU A 120 -9.64 10.12 6.08
C LEU A 120 -10.49 11.38 6.28
N LYS A 121 -10.17 12.51 5.63
CA LYS A 121 -11.00 13.72 5.65
C LYS A 121 -12.41 13.49 5.07
N GLN A 122 -12.55 12.58 4.10
CA GLN A 122 -13.86 12.23 3.53
C GLN A 122 -14.68 11.34 4.47
N LEU A 123 -14.02 10.48 5.25
CA LEU A 123 -14.68 9.47 6.10
C LEU A 123 -14.97 9.97 7.52
N ILE A 124 -14.14 10.86 8.04
CA ILE A 124 -14.25 11.34 9.42
C ILE A 124 -14.98 12.69 9.43
N PRO A 125 -16.08 12.82 10.16
CA PRO A 125 -16.77 14.10 10.31
C PRO A 125 -15.83 15.21 10.80
N SER A 126 -15.96 16.40 10.22
CA SER A 126 -15.05 17.54 10.44
C SER A 126 -14.87 17.93 11.94
N GLY A 127 -15.86 17.64 12.80
CA GLY A 127 -15.76 17.85 14.24
C GLY A 127 -14.74 16.98 14.98
N PHE A 128 -14.44 15.79 14.45
CA PHE A 128 -13.42 14.89 15.04
C PHE A 128 -12.00 15.30 14.65
N LEU A 129 -11.80 15.88 13.47
CA LEU A 129 -10.47 16.30 12.99
C LEU A 129 -9.94 17.53 13.75
N SER A 130 -10.82 18.37 14.30
CA SER A 130 -10.42 19.51 15.13
C SER A 130 -9.89 19.07 16.51
N ALA A 131 -10.38 17.96 17.06
CA ALA A 131 -9.88 17.42 18.33
C ALA A 131 -8.49 16.76 18.19
N ALA A 132 -8.15 16.21 17.02
CA ALA A 132 -6.83 15.61 16.77
C ALA A 132 -5.71 16.65 16.64
N SER A 133 -6.03 17.94 16.44
CA SER A 133 -5.03 19.03 16.42
C SER A 133 -4.45 19.35 17.81
N VAL A 134 -5.04 18.82 18.88
CA VAL A 134 -4.59 19.02 20.27
C VAL A 134 -3.36 18.15 20.61
N PHE A 135 -3.06 17.13 19.81
CA PHE A 135 -1.91 16.22 20.04
C PHE A 135 -0.65 16.57 19.22
N LYS A 136 -0.51 17.83 18.77
CA LYS A 136 0.76 18.33 18.22
C LYS A 136 1.64 18.81 19.38
N HIS A 137 2.36 17.86 19.98
CA HIS A 137 3.55 18.15 20.79
C HIS A 137 4.69 17.25 20.35
#